data_050a7bbadb1480046e9d3e125144f37e
#
_entry.id   050a7bbadb1480046e9d3e125144f37e
#
_cell.length_a   1.000
_cell.length_b   1.000
_cell.length_c   1.000
_cell.angle_alpha   90.00
_cell.angle_beta   90.00
_cell.angle_gamma   90.00
#
_symmetry.space_group_name_H-M   'P 1'
#
loop_
_entity.id
_entity.type
_entity.pdbx_description
1 polymer ?
#
loop_
_entity_poly.entity_id
_entity_poly.type
_entity_poly.pdbx_seq_one_letter_code
_entity_poly.pdbx_strand_id
1 'polypeptide(L)'
;MIQRYDFAPLDGITKVVFRQVYHRLFGGADRYFIPFFSPTDQHILTKRDQRELDPAANAGLHVVPQVMTRRAPDFLWAAEVVADMGYTEVNLNLGCPSGTVTAKGKGSGFLARPEELERFFDEVFASVKLPVSVKTRLGVKEPEEFERLLEIYNRYPIACLTIHPRIQKQFYKGTVHRDWFAWAAERSRNPLCYNGDLVTVEDCGAFAADFPAVDAVMIGRGAVSYTHLRA
;
A
#
# COMPACT_ATOMS: atom_id res chain seq x y z
N MET A 1 -16.74 6.19 -12.01
CA MET A 1 -16.34 4.89 -12.60
C MET A 1 -14.91 4.61 -12.19
N ILE A 2 -14.57 3.39 -11.74
CA ILE A 2 -13.20 3.01 -11.43
C ILE A 2 -12.35 3.10 -12.69
N GLN A 3 -11.26 3.84 -12.61
CA GLN A 3 -10.31 4.06 -13.73
C GLN A 3 -9.00 3.29 -13.52
N ARG A 4 -8.71 2.89 -12.27
CA ARG A 4 -7.45 2.20 -11.94
C ARG A 4 -7.68 1.04 -10.97
N TYR A 5 -7.16 -0.12 -11.36
CA TYR A 5 -7.15 -1.33 -10.56
C TYR A 5 -5.72 -1.68 -10.14
N ASP A 6 -5.43 -1.53 -8.86
CA ASP A 6 -4.13 -1.85 -8.28
C ASP A 6 -4.14 -3.29 -7.72
N PHE A 7 -3.07 -4.05 -7.96
CA PHE A 7 -2.88 -5.39 -7.40
C PHE A 7 -2.12 -5.30 -6.08
N ALA A 8 -2.79 -5.70 -4.98
CA ALA A 8 -2.24 -5.54 -3.64
C ALA A 8 -1.00 -6.40 -3.36
N PRO A 9 -0.03 -5.89 -2.58
CA PRO A 9 1.08 -6.70 -2.12
C PRO A 9 0.62 -7.66 -1.02
N LEU A 10 0.75 -8.97 -1.25
CA LEU A 10 0.49 -10.03 -0.28
C LEU A 10 1.79 -10.80 -0.04
N ASP A 11 2.41 -10.58 1.13
CA ASP A 11 3.69 -11.21 1.46
C ASP A 11 3.58 -12.74 1.41
N GLY A 12 4.59 -13.36 0.82
CA GLY A 12 4.63 -14.79 0.57
C GLY A 12 3.83 -15.27 -0.65
N ILE A 13 2.86 -14.50 -1.15
CA ILE A 13 1.93 -14.90 -2.23
C ILE A 13 2.25 -14.18 -3.53
N THR A 14 2.11 -12.85 -3.58
CA THR A 14 2.21 -12.08 -4.82
C THR A 14 3.66 -11.76 -5.21
N LYS A 15 4.50 -12.81 -5.21
CA LYS A 15 5.90 -12.77 -5.66
C LYS A 15 5.98 -12.54 -7.17
N VAL A 16 7.17 -12.24 -7.67
CA VAL A 16 7.41 -11.93 -9.09
C VAL A 16 6.81 -12.97 -10.03
N VAL A 17 7.01 -14.26 -9.77
CA VAL A 17 6.43 -15.34 -10.60
C VAL A 17 4.90 -15.28 -10.62
N PHE A 18 4.28 -15.05 -9.44
CA PHE A 18 2.83 -14.92 -9.35
C PHE A 18 2.32 -13.71 -10.16
N ARG A 19 2.96 -12.55 -10.01
CA ARG A 19 2.57 -11.32 -10.74
C ARG A 19 2.64 -11.54 -12.26
N GLN A 20 3.74 -12.13 -12.75
CA GLN A 20 3.94 -12.42 -14.18
C GLN A 20 2.89 -13.41 -14.71
N VAL A 21 2.65 -14.50 -13.99
CA VAL A 21 1.66 -15.51 -14.41
C VAL A 21 0.24 -14.92 -14.37
N TYR A 22 -0.09 -14.19 -13.30
CA TYR A 22 -1.40 -13.55 -13.18
C TYR A 22 -1.64 -12.56 -14.31
N HIS A 23 -0.68 -11.67 -14.59
CA HIS A 23 -0.79 -10.70 -15.67
C HIS A 23 -0.98 -11.38 -17.05
N ARG A 24 -0.18 -12.40 -17.32
CA ARG A 24 -0.27 -13.15 -18.58
C ARG A 24 -1.62 -13.86 -18.78
N LEU A 25 -2.19 -14.41 -17.69
CA LEU A 25 -3.42 -15.20 -17.78
C LEU A 25 -4.69 -14.34 -17.69
N PHE A 26 -4.66 -13.30 -16.89
CA PHE A 26 -5.85 -12.51 -16.57
C PHE A 26 -5.75 -11.06 -17.03
N GLY A 27 -4.56 -10.46 -17.02
CA GLY A 27 -4.41 -9.02 -17.28
C GLY A 27 -5.13 -8.18 -16.22
N GLY A 28 -5.62 -7.03 -16.62
CA GLY A 28 -6.63 -6.25 -15.89
C GLY A 28 -6.17 -5.45 -14.68
N ALA A 29 -4.93 -5.57 -14.21
CA ALA A 29 -4.37 -4.69 -13.19
C ALA A 29 -3.47 -3.62 -13.84
N ASP A 30 -3.71 -2.37 -13.48
CA ASP A 30 -2.93 -1.23 -13.98
C ASP A 30 -1.56 -1.14 -13.28
N ARG A 31 -1.51 -1.49 -11.99
CA ARG A 31 -0.27 -1.50 -11.20
C ARG A 31 -0.21 -2.74 -10.31
N TYR A 32 1.01 -3.27 -10.14
CA TYR A 32 1.31 -4.40 -9.27
C TYR A 32 2.23 -3.95 -8.14
N PHE A 33 1.80 -4.06 -6.90
CA PHE A 33 2.65 -3.72 -5.75
C PHE A 33 3.51 -4.91 -5.37
N ILE A 34 4.83 -4.70 -5.33
CA ILE A 34 5.78 -5.72 -4.86
C ILE A 34 5.59 -5.89 -3.34
N PRO A 35 5.47 -7.12 -2.82
CA PRO A 35 5.47 -7.36 -1.37
C PRO A 35 6.68 -6.70 -0.72
N PHE A 36 6.44 -6.07 0.42
CA PHE A 36 7.42 -5.21 1.06
C PHE A 36 8.78 -5.88 1.28
N PHE A 37 9.82 -5.09 1.14
CA PHE A 37 11.13 -5.37 1.71
C PHE A 37 11.42 -4.42 2.88
N SER A 38 12.27 -4.88 3.80
CA SER A 38 12.67 -4.08 4.96
C SER A 38 14.18 -3.84 4.88
N PRO A 39 14.63 -2.59 4.75
CA PRO A 39 16.03 -2.28 4.81
C PRO A 39 16.69 -2.86 6.08
N THR A 40 17.89 -3.38 5.93
CA THR A 40 18.75 -3.81 7.03
C THR A 40 19.57 -2.65 7.56
N ASP A 41 20.14 -2.76 8.75
CA ASP A 41 21.02 -1.72 9.30
C ASP A 41 22.29 -1.47 8.43
N GLN A 42 22.65 -2.44 7.60
CA GLN A 42 23.77 -2.34 6.67
C GLN A 42 23.37 -1.80 5.29
N HIS A 43 22.08 -1.51 5.07
CA HIS A 43 21.55 -1.06 3.79
C HIS A 43 21.91 -2.00 2.62
N ILE A 44 21.66 -3.30 2.81
CA ILE A 44 21.92 -4.34 1.80
C ILE A 44 20.60 -5.02 1.44
N LEU A 45 20.33 -5.15 0.14
CA LEU A 45 19.22 -5.97 -0.36
C LEU A 45 19.54 -7.47 -0.17
N THR A 46 18.59 -8.19 0.45
CA THR A 46 18.71 -9.65 0.52
C THR A 46 18.56 -10.28 -0.88
N LYS A 47 18.99 -11.54 -1.04
CA LYS A 47 18.79 -12.28 -2.30
C LYS A 47 17.31 -12.37 -2.71
N ARG A 48 16.40 -12.41 -1.72
CA ARG A 48 14.97 -12.35 -1.96
C ARG A 48 14.58 -11.00 -2.55
N ASP A 49 15.02 -9.92 -1.92
CA ASP A 49 14.66 -8.56 -2.34
C ASP A 49 15.22 -8.25 -3.73
N GLN A 50 16.49 -8.64 -4.01
CA GLN A 50 17.08 -8.52 -5.33
C GLN A 50 16.24 -9.20 -6.42
N ARG A 51 15.78 -10.43 -6.17
CA ARG A 51 14.93 -11.16 -7.13
C ARG A 51 13.56 -10.50 -7.31
N GLU A 52 12.92 -10.03 -6.23
CA GLU A 52 11.59 -9.42 -6.29
C GLU A 52 11.62 -8.03 -6.95
N LEU A 53 12.73 -7.31 -6.80
CA LEU A 53 12.96 -5.98 -7.34
C LEU A 53 13.67 -5.98 -8.69
N ASP A 54 14.08 -7.12 -9.23
CA ASP A 54 14.77 -7.20 -10.53
C ASP A 54 13.86 -6.66 -11.65
N PRO A 55 14.25 -5.56 -12.33
CA PRO A 55 13.45 -4.98 -13.41
C PRO A 55 13.24 -5.95 -14.58
N ALA A 56 14.23 -6.81 -14.88
CA ALA A 56 14.11 -7.80 -15.95
C ALA A 56 13.06 -8.86 -15.59
N ALA A 57 13.01 -9.31 -14.34
CA ALA A 57 11.99 -10.24 -13.87
C ALA A 57 10.59 -9.63 -13.80
N ASN A 58 10.47 -8.31 -13.70
CA ASN A 58 9.21 -7.55 -13.71
C ASN A 58 8.88 -6.92 -15.07
N ALA A 59 9.61 -7.25 -16.12
CA ALA A 59 9.42 -6.66 -17.44
C ALA A 59 7.96 -6.81 -17.94
N GLY A 60 7.43 -5.74 -18.54
CA GLY A 60 6.06 -5.69 -19.05
C GLY A 60 5.00 -5.38 -18.00
N LEU A 61 5.35 -5.29 -16.71
CA LEU A 61 4.44 -4.90 -15.65
C LEU A 61 4.74 -3.48 -15.17
N HIS A 62 3.71 -2.70 -14.88
CA HIS A 62 3.86 -1.49 -14.08
C HIS A 62 3.89 -1.89 -12.59
N VAL A 63 5.08 -1.99 -12.02
CA VAL A 63 5.26 -2.42 -10.63
C VAL A 63 5.69 -1.28 -9.74
N VAL A 64 5.19 -1.30 -8.50
CA VAL A 64 5.52 -0.32 -7.45
C VAL A 64 6.20 -1.06 -6.29
N PRO A 65 7.49 -0.82 -6.02
CA PRO A 65 8.18 -1.38 -4.86
C PRO A 65 7.60 -0.87 -3.56
N GLN A 66 7.41 -1.77 -2.58
CA GLN A 66 6.92 -1.38 -1.26
C GLN A 66 7.98 -1.58 -0.19
N VAL A 67 8.20 -0.54 0.63
CA VAL A 67 9.17 -0.51 1.73
C VAL A 67 8.46 -0.59 3.07
N MET A 68 9.02 -1.35 4.00
CA MET A 68 8.53 -1.41 5.38
C MET A 68 9.64 -1.02 6.35
N THR A 69 9.57 0.19 6.86
CA THR A 69 10.46 0.72 7.89
C THR A 69 9.73 1.75 8.75
N ARG A 70 10.34 2.18 9.85
CA ARG A 70 9.95 3.34 10.66
C ARG A 70 11.08 4.36 10.80
N ARG A 71 12.16 4.20 10.04
CA ARG A 71 13.33 5.08 10.04
C ARG A 71 13.42 5.77 8.69
N ALA A 72 13.45 7.09 8.70
CA ALA A 72 13.52 7.89 7.47
C ALA A 72 14.81 7.61 6.65
N PRO A 73 16.01 7.46 7.26
CA PRO A 73 17.21 7.11 6.51
C PRO A 73 17.10 5.77 5.76
N ASP A 74 16.44 4.78 6.37
CA ASP A 74 16.21 3.48 5.71
C ASP A 74 15.28 3.62 4.51
N PHE A 75 14.23 4.44 4.64
CA PHE A 75 13.28 4.67 3.54
C PHE A 75 13.94 5.43 2.40
N LEU A 76 14.71 6.46 2.70
CA LEU A 76 15.44 7.26 1.71
C LEU A 76 16.44 6.41 0.94
N TRP A 77 17.24 5.59 1.64
CA TRP A 77 18.12 4.63 0.99
C TRP A 77 17.35 3.68 0.05
N ALA A 78 16.24 3.12 0.54
CA ALA A 78 15.43 2.20 -0.28
C ALA A 78 14.85 2.91 -1.51
N ALA A 79 14.42 4.16 -1.37
CA ALA A 79 13.90 4.97 -2.47
C ALA A 79 14.98 5.26 -3.52
N GLU A 80 16.22 5.55 -3.11
CA GLU A 80 17.36 5.71 -4.04
C GLU A 80 17.66 4.40 -4.78
N VAL A 81 17.74 3.28 -4.07
CA VAL A 81 18.00 1.97 -4.68
C VAL A 81 16.96 1.61 -5.73
N VAL A 82 15.66 1.82 -5.46
CA VAL A 82 14.63 1.51 -6.45
C VAL A 82 14.59 2.53 -7.59
N ALA A 83 14.95 3.79 -7.34
CA ALA A 83 15.13 4.79 -8.40
C ALA A 83 16.26 4.41 -9.37
N ASP A 84 17.40 3.96 -8.85
CA ASP A 84 18.53 3.50 -9.65
C ASP A 84 18.20 2.25 -10.49
N MET A 85 17.23 1.45 -10.03
CA MET A 85 16.67 0.32 -10.78
C MET A 85 15.67 0.76 -11.87
N GLY A 86 15.31 2.06 -11.94
CA GLY A 86 14.37 2.61 -12.93
C GLY A 86 12.92 2.63 -12.50
N TYR A 87 12.60 2.35 -11.23
CA TYR A 87 11.24 2.52 -10.71
C TYR A 87 10.88 3.99 -10.55
N THR A 88 9.62 4.33 -10.82
CA THR A 88 9.12 5.72 -10.87
C THR A 88 8.28 6.10 -9.65
N GLU A 89 8.02 5.18 -8.74
CA GLU A 89 7.26 5.38 -7.50
C GLU A 89 7.79 4.41 -6.43
N VAL A 90 7.74 4.82 -5.17
CA VAL A 90 7.99 3.97 -4.00
C VAL A 90 6.81 4.03 -3.04
N ASN A 91 6.42 2.90 -2.48
CA ASN A 91 5.29 2.80 -1.56
C ASN A 91 5.75 2.52 -0.13
N LEU A 92 5.17 3.22 0.86
CA LEU A 92 5.38 2.95 2.28
C LEU A 92 4.28 2.02 2.82
N ASN A 93 4.68 0.92 3.48
CA ASN A 93 3.75 0.02 4.18
C ASN A 93 3.48 0.48 5.61
N LEU A 94 2.28 0.96 5.87
CA LEU A 94 1.72 1.26 7.19
C LEU A 94 0.51 0.37 7.53
N GLY A 95 0.34 -0.74 6.81
CA GLY A 95 -0.87 -1.56 6.93
C GLY A 95 -0.64 -3.01 7.40
N CYS A 96 0.58 -3.54 7.36
CA CYS A 96 0.83 -4.94 7.74
C CYS A 96 0.55 -5.18 9.23
N PRO A 97 -0.42 -6.08 9.59
CA PRO A 97 -0.80 -6.32 10.98
C PRO A 97 -0.04 -7.50 11.62
N SER A 98 0.94 -8.09 10.93
CA SER A 98 1.70 -9.24 11.43
C SER A 98 2.37 -8.92 12.78
N GLY A 99 2.22 -9.80 13.77
CA GLY A 99 2.77 -9.61 15.10
C GLY A 99 4.29 -9.42 15.10
N THR A 100 5.03 -10.11 14.22
CA THR A 100 6.49 -9.96 14.09
C THR A 100 6.89 -8.60 13.52
N VAL A 101 6.02 -7.96 12.77
CA VAL A 101 6.21 -6.62 12.18
C VAL A 101 5.83 -5.54 13.20
N THR A 102 4.65 -5.65 13.78
CA THR A 102 4.09 -4.65 14.70
C THR A 102 4.84 -4.59 16.02
N ALA A 103 5.39 -5.71 16.51
CA ALA A 103 6.27 -5.74 17.68
C ALA A 103 7.54 -4.88 17.50
N LYS A 104 7.98 -4.68 16.25
CA LYS A 104 9.10 -3.78 15.89
C LYS A 104 8.64 -2.34 15.61
N GLY A 105 7.37 -2.02 15.82
CA GLY A 105 6.79 -0.72 15.50
C GLY A 105 6.74 -0.41 14.01
N LYS A 106 6.78 -1.43 13.12
CA LYS A 106 6.69 -1.30 11.66
C LYS A 106 5.28 -1.65 11.17
N GLY A 107 5.01 -1.39 9.89
CA GLY A 107 3.69 -1.64 9.31
C GLY A 107 2.59 -0.91 10.09
N SER A 108 1.48 -1.57 10.39
CA SER A 108 0.41 -0.95 11.17
C SER A 108 0.79 -0.65 12.63
N GLY A 109 1.89 -1.23 13.14
CA GLY A 109 2.42 -0.88 14.46
C GLY A 109 3.00 0.54 14.54
N PHE A 110 3.36 1.13 13.39
CA PHE A 110 3.83 2.53 13.35
C PHE A 110 2.69 3.53 13.56
N LEU A 111 1.45 3.14 13.25
CA LEU A 111 0.26 3.98 13.45
C LEU A 111 -0.01 4.32 14.93
N ALA A 112 0.52 3.53 15.87
CA ALA A 112 0.43 3.82 17.31
C ALA A 112 1.30 5.02 17.75
N ARG A 113 2.04 5.63 16.85
CA ARG A 113 3.06 6.66 17.15
C ARG A 113 2.96 7.84 16.17
N PRO A 114 1.85 8.57 16.17
CA PRO A 114 1.58 9.61 15.18
C PRO A 114 2.66 10.70 15.13
N GLU A 115 3.24 11.11 16.26
CA GLU A 115 4.30 12.11 16.31
C GLU A 115 5.63 11.62 15.73
N GLU A 116 5.95 10.31 15.89
CA GLU A 116 7.11 9.70 15.23
C GLU A 116 6.87 9.57 13.72
N LEU A 117 5.64 9.24 13.32
CA LEU A 117 5.24 9.14 11.92
C LEU A 117 5.31 10.51 11.23
N GLU A 118 4.89 11.57 11.90
CA GLU A 118 4.99 12.93 11.39
C GLU A 118 6.45 13.35 11.16
N ARG A 119 7.34 13.15 12.14
CA ARG A 119 8.78 13.40 11.98
C ARG A 119 9.41 12.57 10.86
N PHE A 120 9.00 11.30 10.75
CA PHE A 120 9.43 10.43 9.65
C PHE A 120 9.06 11.03 8.29
N PHE A 121 7.84 11.55 8.13
CA PHE A 121 7.43 12.19 6.87
C PHE A 121 8.15 13.52 6.63
N ASP A 122 8.39 14.34 7.68
CA ASP A 122 9.18 15.57 7.56
C ASP A 122 10.56 15.27 6.94
N GLU A 123 11.27 14.26 7.46
CA GLU A 123 12.58 13.86 6.96
C GLU A 123 12.51 13.28 5.55
N VAL A 124 11.54 12.40 5.28
CA VAL A 124 11.39 11.74 3.99
C VAL A 124 11.07 12.75 2.90
N PHE A 125 10.03 13.58 3.09
CA PHE A 125 9.58 14.51 2.04
C PHE A 125 10.52 15.72 1.85
N ALA A 126 11.42 15.96 2.79
CA ALA A 126 12.49 16.94 2.60
C ALA A 126 13.55 16.51 1.57
N SER A 127 13.69 15.20 1.30
CA SER A 127 14.84 14.67 0.54
C SER A 127 14.50 13.65 -0.53
N VAL A 128 13.33 12.99 -0.46
CA VAL A 128 12.96 11.95 -1.41
C VAL A 128 12.78 12.51 -2.82
N LYS A 129 13.31 11.80 -3.83
CA LYS A 129 13.24 12.22 -5.24
C LYS A 129 12.08 11.56 -5.99
N LEU A 130 11.66 10.38 -5.54
CA LEU A 130 10.54 9.66 -6.16
C LEU A 130 9.20 10.09 -5.56
N PRO A 131 8.12 10.04 -6.33
CA PRO A 131 6.77 10.03 -5.78
C PRO A 131 6.60 8.95 -4.73
N VAL A 132 6.05 9.32 -3.57
CA VAL A 132 5.80 8.41 -2.45
C VAL A 132 4.31 8.15 -2.32
N SER A 133 3.89 6.90 -2.48
CA SER A 133 2.55 6.48 -2.08
C SER A 133 2.57 5.76 -0.74
N VAL A 134 1.41 5.71 -0.09
CA VAL A 134 1.27 5.10 1.24
C VAL A 134 0.14 4.09 1.24
N LYS A 135 0.37 2.90 1.81
CA LYS A 135 -0.69 1.93 2.08
C LYS A 135 -0.89 1.79 3.59
N THR A 136 -2.07 2.20 4.08
CA THR A 136 -2.37 2.31 5.51
C THR A 136 -3.62 1.54 5.94
N ARG A 137 -3.83 1.49 7.27
CA ARG A 137 -5.08 1.15 7.95
C ARG A 137 -5.60 2.35 8.72
N LEU A 138 -6.77 2.21 9.37
CA LEU A 138 -7.39 3.29 10.14
C LEU A 138 -6.67 3.58 11.45
N GLY A 139 -5.94 2.63 11.99
CA GLY A 139 -5.26 2.77 13.27
C GLY A 139 -4.95 1.40 13.86
N VAL A 140 -4.68 1.36 15.16
CA VAL A 140 -4.31 0.15 15.90
C VAL A 140 -5.47 -0.43 16.68
N LYS A 141 -6.16 0.39 17.46
CA LYS A 141 -7.19 -0.04 18.44
C LYS A 141 -8.60 0.35 18.00
N GLU A 142 -8.75 1.59 17.55
CA GLU A 142 -10.05 2.21 17.23
C GLU A 142 -9.96 2.95 15.89
N PRO A 143 -11.06 2.98 15.09
CA PRO A 143 -11.07 3.67 13.80
C PRO A 143 -10.86 5.19 13.92
N GLU A 144 -11.24 5.81 15.02
CA GLU A 144 -11.11 7.23 15.33
C GLU A 144 -9.66 7.71 15.35
N GLU A 145 -8.71 6.81 15.58
CA GLU A 145 -7.27 7.11 15.46
C GLU A 145 -6.92 7.65 14.06
N PHE A 146 -7.75 7.35 13.06
CA PHE A 146 -7.54 7.79 11.69
C PHE A 146 -7.69 9.30 11.50
N GLU A 147 -8.41 10.00 12.36
CA GLU A 147 -8.52 11.46 12.31
C GLU A 147 -7.13 12.10 12.38
N ARG A 148 -6.36 11.74 13.41
CA ARG A 148 -5.00 12.25 13.59
C ARG A 148 -4.05 11.80 12.48
N LEU A 149 -4.19 10.57 12.01
CA LEU A 149 -3.37 10.04 10.92
C LEU A 149 -3.66 10.77 9.61
N LEU A 150 -4.92 11.04 9.27
CA LEU A 150 -5.28 11.78 8.06
C LEU A 150 -4.81 13.23 8.11
N GLU A 151 -4.85 13.89 9.27
CA GLU A 151 -4.25 15.21 9.46
C GLU A 151 -2.77 15.22 9.09
N ILE A 152 -2.02 14.21 9.54
CA ILE A 152 -0.60 14.05 9.20
C ILE A 152 -0.44 13.82 7.69
N TYR A 153 -1.15 12.85 7.10
CA TYR A 153 -1.05 12.56 5.66
C TYR A 153 -1.35 13.78 4.80
N ASN A 154 -2.30 14.61 5.20
CA ASN A 154 -2.70 15.82 4.47
C ASN A 154 -1.65 16.93 4.44
N ARG A 155 -0.57 16.82 5.22
CA ARG A 155 0.55 17.79 5.22
C ARG A 155 1.59 17.51 4.16
N TYR A 156 1.57 16.30 3.57
CA TYR A 156 2.60 15.86 2.63
C TYR A 156 2.01 15.53 1.27
N PRO A 157 2.77 15.70 0.18
CA PRO A 157 2.33 15.41 -1.19
C PRO A 157 2.41 13.91 -1.47
N ILE A 158 1.54 13.14 -0.81
CA ILE A 158 1.45 11.69 -1.01
C ILE A 158 0.84 11.42 -2.39
N ALA A 159 1.55 10.70 -3.26
CA ALA A 159 1.12 10.43 -4.62
C ALA A 159 -0.19 9.61 -4.70
N CYS A 160 -0.39 8.71 -3.74
CA CYS A 160 -1.64 7.97 -3.56
C CYS A 160 -1.72 7.40 -2.14
N LEU A 161 -2.82 7.67 -1.43
CA LEU A 161 -3.10 7.11 -0.12
C LEU A 161 -4.07 5.93 -0.27
N THR A 162 -3.54 4.70 -0.20
CA THR A 162 -4.36 3.49 -0.21
C THR A 162 -4.81 3.17 1.20
N ILE A 163 -6.12 3.21 1.43
CA ILE A 163 -6.73 2.97 2.74
C ILE A 163 -7.37 1.58 2.78
N HIS A 164 -6.90 0.71 3.70
CA HIS A 164 -7.63 -0.47 4.11
C HIS A 164 -8.46 -0.12 5.34
N PRO A 165 -9.79 0.07 5.22
CA PRO A 165 -10.61 0.60 6.31
C PRO A 165 -10.93 -0.47 7.37
N ARG A 166 -9.89 -0.97 7.99
CA ARG A 166 -9.84 -1.81 9.19
C ARG A 166 -8.74 -1.32 10.12
N ILE A 167 -8.89 -1.55 11.41
CA ILE A 167 -7.82 -1.35 12.39
C ILE A 167 -6.86 -2.55 12.42
N GLN A 168 -5.68 -2.37 13.01
CA GLN A 168 -4.66 -3.44 13.12
C GLN A 168 -5.22 -4.71 13.78
N LYS A 169 -5.94 -4.57 14.90
CA LYS A 169 -6.49 -5.69 15.70
C LYS A 169 -7.47 -6.58 14.93
N GLN A 170 -8.12 -6.04 13.91
CA GLN A 170 -9.06 -6.81 13.08
C GLN A 170 -8.35 -7.78 12.14
N PHE A 171 -7.06 -7.56 11.85
CA PHE A 171 -6.36 -8.30 10.80
C PHE A 171 -7.14 -8.26 9.47
N TYR A 172 -7.83 -9.35 9.13
CA TYR A 172 -8.70 -9.50 7.95
C TYR A 172 -10.10 -9.98 8.31
N LYS A 173 -10.46 -9.92 9.60
CA LYS A 173 -11.76 -10.36 10.14
C LYS A 173 -12.71 -9.17 10.33
N GLY A 174 -13.99 -9.47 10.46
CA GLY A 174 -15.04 -8.45 10.62
C GLY A 174 -15.27 -7.63 9.36
N THR A 175 -16.23 -6.73 9.42
CA THR A 175 -16.58 -5.82 8.33
C THR A 175 -15.55 -4.70 8.19
N VAL A 176 -15.39 -4.17 6.98
CA VAL A 176 -14.66 -2.93 6.72
C VAL A 176 -15.48 -1.73 7.17
N HIS A 177 -14.82 -0.74 7.73
CA HIS A 177 -15.44 0.53 8.15
C HIS A 177 -15.57 1.48 6.94
N ARG A 178 -16.57 1.25 6.09
CA ARG A 178 -16.79 2.07 4.88
C ARG A 178 -17.15 3.52 5.19
N ASP A 179 -17.79 3.75 6.33
CA ASP A 179 -18.10 5.07 6.90
C ASP A 179 -16.84 5.89 7.14
N TRP A 180 -15.80 5.28 7.68
CA TRP A 180 -14.50 5.92 7.87
C TRP A 180 -13.75 6.18 6.56
N PHE A 181 -13.95 5.33 5.56
CA PHE A 181 -13.43 5.64 4.23
C PHE A 181 -14.18 6.81 3.59
N ALA A 182 -15.50 6.87 3.73
CA ALA A 182 -16.33 8.00 3.28
C ALA A 182 -15.89 9.31 3.95
N TRP A 183 -15.68 9.28 5.27
CA TRP A 183 -15.19 10.41 6.04
C TRP A 183 -13.80 10.89 5.53
N ALA A 184 -12.93 9.95 5.19
CA ALA A 184 -11.61 10.25 4.61
C ALA A 184 -11.72 10.83 3.21
N ALA A 185 -12.62 10.31 2.38
CA ALA A 185 -12.81 10.76 1.00
C ALA A 185 -13.23 12.23 0.90
N GLU A 186 -13.98 12.72 1.90
CA GLU A 186 -14.37 14.12 1.99
C GLU A 186 -13.23 15.05 2.45
N ARG A 187 -12.22 14.52 3.16
CA ARG A 187 -11.21 15.30 3.89
C ARG A 187 -9.79 15.14 3.39
N SER A 188 -9.52 14.10 2.62
CA SER A 188 -8.19 13.86 2.07
C SER A 188 -7.81 14.93 1.05
N ARG A 189 -6.60 15.44 1.18
CA ARG A 189 -5.95 16.31 0.20
C ARG A 189 -5.15 15.52 -0.84
N ASN A 190 -4.93 14.24 -0.58
CA ASN A 190 -4.18 13.35 -1.45
C ASN A 190 -5.12 12.45 -2.25
N PRO A 191 -4.74 12.00 -3.45
CA PRO A 191 -5.48 11.00 -4.21
C PRO A 191 -5.69 9.73 -3.40
N LEU A 192 -6.90 9.18 -3.41
CA LEU A 192 -7.25 7.99 -2.63
C LEU A 192 -7.34 6.74 -3.49
N CYS A 193 -7.02 5.61 -2.87
CA CYS A 193 -7.29 4.28 -3.39
C CYS A 193 -7.96 3.44 -2.29
N TYR A 194 -9.09 2.83 -2.61
CA TYR A 194 -9.80 1.95 -1.67
C TYR A 194 -9.24 0.53 -1.71
N ASN A 195 -9.03 -0.06 -0.53
CA ASN A 195 -8.61 -1.45 -0.42
C ASN A 195 -9.40 -2.20 0.67
N GLY A 196 -10.54 -2.79 0.36
CA GLY A 196 -11.34 -3.52 1.35
C GLY A 196 -12.40 -4.41 0.71
N ASP A 197 -12.26 -5.71 0.88
CA ASP A 197 -13.27 -6.75 0.57
C ASP A 197 -14.00 -6.61 -0.79
N LEU A 198 -13.30 -6.10 -1.81
CA LEU A 198 -13.76 -6.16 -3.19
C LEU A 198 -13.34 -7.51 -3.77
N VAL A 199 -14.30 -8.34 -4.14
CA VAL A 199 -14.10 -9.72 -4.57
C VAL A 199 -14.69 -9.97 -5.94
N THR A 200 -15.80 -9.32 -6.28
CA THR A 200 -16.50 -9.47 -7.54
C THR A 200 -16.55 -8.16 -8.33
N VAL A 201 -16.95 -8.24 -9.58
CA VAL A 201 -17.21 -7.07 -10.44
C VAL A 201 -18.36 -6.23 -9.85
N GLU A 202 -19.36 -6.90 -9.30
CA GLU A 202 -20.51 -6.28 -8.66
C GLU A 202 -20.09 -5.48 -7.42
N ASP A 203 -19.14 -5.99 -6.59
CA ASP A 203 -18.58 -5.25 -5.47
C ASP A 203 -17.89 -3.97 -5.94
N CYS A 204 -17.12 -4.04 -7.04
CA CYS A 204 -16.47 -2.87 -7.61
C CYS A 204 -17.48 -1.87 -8.17
N GLY A 205 -18.54 -2.36 -8.81
CA GLY A 205 -19.65 -1.52 -9.32
C GLY A 205 -20.40 -0.81 -8.20
N ALA A 206 -20.75 -1.54 -7.13
CA ALA A 206 -21.38 -0.97 -5.95
C ALA A 206 -20.49 0.08 -5.26
N PHE A 207 -19.19 -0.22 -5.13
CA PHE A 207 -18.23 0.74 -4.60
C PHE A 207 -18.17 2.02 -5.45
N ALA A 208 -18.10 1.89 -6.78
CA ALA A 208 -18.04 3.03 -7.69
C ALA A 208 -19.31 3.91 -7.64
N ALA A 209 -20.47 3.30 -7.39
CA ALA A 209 -21.73 4.02 -7.21
C ALA A 209 -21.76 4.82 -5.89
N ASP A 210 -21.25 4.23 -4.79
CA ASP A 210 -21.18 4.87 -3.48
C ASP A 210 -20.09 5.97 -3.40
N PHE A 211 -19.00 5.82 -4.16
CA PHE A 211 -17.83 6.72 -4.13
C PHE A 211 -17.44 7.20 -5.53
N PRO A 212 -18.28 7.98 -6.21
CA PRO A 212 -18.04 8.38 -7.60
C PRO A 212 -16.79 9.26 -7.81
N ALA A 213 -16.30 9.91 -6.76
CA ALA A 213 -15.08 10.72 -6.79
C ALA A 213 -13.78 9.90 -6.59
N VAL A 214 -13.90 8.62 -6.24
CA VAL A 214 -12.75 7.74 -6.05
C VAL A 214 -12.61 6.85 -7.27
N ASP A 215 -11.53 7.01 -8.00
CA ASP A 215 -11.29 6.35 -9.27
C ASP A 215 -10.33 5.15 -9.19
N ALA A 216 -9.78 4.88 -8.01
CA ALA A 216 -8.81 3.82 -7.81
C ALA A 216 -9.22 2.82 -6.72
N VAL A 217 -9.07 1.54 -7.02
CA VAL A 217 -9.26 0.45 -6.05
C VAL A 217 -8.07 -0.49 -6.07
N MET A 218 -7.74 -1.05 -4.91
CA MET A 218 -6.69 -2.06 -4.79
C MET A 218 -7.31 -3.40 -4.40
N ILE A 219 -7.12 -4.42 -5.23
CA ILE A 219 -7.64 -5.76 -5.03
C ILE A 219 -6.55 -6.65 -4.43
N GLY A 220 -6.87 -7.31 -3.34
CA GLY A 220 -5.96 -8.24 -2.67
C GLY A 220 -6.46 -9.67 -2.71
N ARG A 221 -7.10 -10.11 -1.64
CA ARG A 221 -7.60 -11.48 -1.49
C ARG A 221 -8.56 -11.88 -2.61
N GLY A 222 -9.39 -10.98 -3.11
CA GLY A 222 -10.28 -11.23 -4.23
C GLY A 222 -9.53 -11.77 -5.45
N ALA A 223 -8.42 -11.14 -5.83
CA ALA A 223 -7.62 -11.57 -6.98
C ALA A 223 -6.86 -12.89 -6.77
N VAL A 224 -6.60 -13.29 -5.51
CA VAL A 224 -5.84 -14.50 -5.18
C VAL A 224 -6.73 -15.70 -4.89
N SER A 225 -7.86 -15.47 -4.19
CA SER A 225 -8.77 -16.54 -3.77
C SER A 225 -9.87 -16.79 -4.78
N TYR A 226 -10.24 -15.79 -5.56
CA TYR A 226 -11.32 -15.85 -6.55
C TYR A 226 -10.78 -15.39 -7.91
N THR A 227 -10.40 -16.36 -8.72
CA THR A 227 -9.92 -16.12 -10.10
C THR A 227 -11.02 -15.63 -11.05
N HIS A 228 -12.20 -15.27 -10.54
CA HIS A 228 -13.40 -14.86 -11.30
C HIS A 228 -13.54 -13.32 -11.42
N LEU A 229 -12.63 -12.51 -10.89
CA LEU A 229 -12.53 -11.09 -11.24
C LEU A 229 -12.03 -10.93 -12.69
N ARG A 230 -12.77 -11.54 -13.59
CA ARG A 230 -12.62 -11.33 -15.02
C ARG A 230 -13.63 -10.29 -15.43
N ALA A 231 -13.12 -9.22 -16.01
CA ALA A 231 -13.94 -8.31 -16.77
C ALA A 231 -14.72 -9.04 -17.86
#